data_e167f3821be17291c982f9c17cc812e9
#
_entry.id   e167f3821be17291c982f9c17cc812e9
#
_cell.length_a   1.000
_cell.length_b   1.000
_cell.length_c   1.000
_cell.angle_alpha   90.00
_cell.angle_beta   90.00
_cell.angle_gamma   90.00
#
_symmetry.space_group_name_H-M   'P 1'
#
loop_
_entity.id
_entity.type
_entity.pdbx_description
1 polymer ?
#
loop_
_entity_poly.entity_id
_entity_poly.type
_entity_poly.pdbx_seq_one_letter_code
_entity_poly.pdbx_strand_id
1 'polypeptide(L)'
;MNHKKLILSLSLLLPTAVFILYIIPKFNMETVDFLPFLNAIINGTVFFILIFAFMAIKKGKRELHKKLIYAALSLSILFLLSYVFHHATHDSVAFAGAGLVKYLYYFVLITHIILAAIIVPMVLITFSRASKEEFKTHKSIARLTLPLWLYVSLTGVIVYLMISPYYPY
;
A
#
# COMPACT_ATOMS: atom_id res chain seq x y z
N MET A 1 21.39 -11.77 8.81
CA MET A 1 21.39 -10.75 7.73
C MET A 1 21.30 -9.37 8.35
N ASN A 2 22.15 -8.41 7.96
CA ASN A 2 22.13 -7.07 8.56
C ASN A 2 20.81 -6.36 8.23
N HIS A 3 20.07 -5.87 9.23
CA HIS A 3 18.77 -5.19 9.04
C HIS A 3 18.79 -4.12 7.95
N LYS A 4 19.90 -3.38 7.82
CA LYS A 4 20.06 -2.38 6.75
C LYS A 4 20.05 -3.01 5.35
N LYS A 5 20.73 -4.14 5.16
CA LYS A 5 20.75 -4.86 3.87
C LYS A 5 19.38 -5.41 3.55
N LEU A 6 18.66 -5.98 4.53
CA LEU A 6 17.30 -6.49 4.33
C LEU A 6 16.34 -5.39 3.91
N ILE A 7 16.35 -4.25 4.62
CA ILE A 7 15.50 -3.10 4.27
C ILE A 7 15.81 -2.63 2.85
N LEU A 8 17.10 -2.46 2.51
CA LEU A 8 17.49 -2.02 1.16
C LEU A 8 17.04 -3.02 0.09
N SER A 9 17.27 -4.32 0.32
CA SER A 9 16.86 -5.36 -0.63
C SER A 9 15.35 -5.37 -0.86
N LEU A 10 14.53 -5.33 0.20
CA LEU A 10 13.08 -5.29 0.08
C LEU A 10 12.58 -3.99 -0.57
N SER A 11 13.20 -2.86 -0.25
CA SER A 11 12.84 -1.56 -0.81
C SER A 11 13.09 -1.44 -2.31
N LEU A 12 14.06 -2.18 -2.84
CA LEU A 12 14.35 -2.25 -4.28
C LEU A 12 13.55 -3.36 -4.95
N LEU A 13 13.50 -4.54 -4.34
CA LEU A 13 12.90 -5.74 -4.92
C LEU A 13 11.39 -5.56 -5.13
N LEU A 14 10.65 -5.01 -4.15
CA LEU A 14 9.20 -4.93 -4.24
C LEU A 14 8.72 -3.98 -5.35
N PRO A 15 9.19 -2.72 -5.45
CA PRO A 15 8.81 -1.85 -6.56
C PRO A 15 9.26 -2.38 -7.92
N THR A 16 10.45 -2.99 -7.99
CA THR A 16 10.98 -3.59 -9.23
C THR A 16 10.13 -4.79 -9.66
N ALA A 17 9.74 -5.67 -8.73
CA ALA A 17 8.86 -6.80 -9.02
C ALA A 17 7.50 -6.33 -9.56
N VAL A 18 6.90 -5.31 -8.94
CA VAL A 18 5.66 -4.71 -9.43
C VAL A 18 5.85 -4.12 -10.84
N PHE A 19 6.93 -3.41 -11.09
CA PHE A 19 7.22 -2.86 -12.42
C PHE A 19 7.36 -3.95 -13.49
N ILE A 20 8.04 -5.05 -13.16
CA ILE A 20 8.22 -6.20 -14.06
C ILE A 20 6.87 -6.82 -14.44
N LEU A 21 5.88 -6.87 -13.54
CA LEU A 21 4.55 -7.41 -13.83
C LEU A 21 3.82 -6.69 -14.99
N TYR A 22 4.16 -5.43 -15.28
CA TYR A 22 3.58 -4.70 -16.40
C TYR A 22 4.23 -5.03 -17.75
N ILE A 23 5.40 -5.68 -17.74
CA ILE A 23 6.21 -5.95 -18.93
C ILE A 23 6.09 -7.42 -19.37
N ILE A 24 5.95 -8.35 -18.42
CA ILE A 24 5.86 -9.76 -18.72
C ILE A 24 4.46 -10.17 -19.24
N PRO A 25 4.40 -11.21 -20.10
CA PRO A 25 3.12 -11.80 -20.51
C PRO A 25 2.34 -12.30 -19.30
N LYS A 26 1.00 -12.16 -19.35
CA LYS A 26 0.13 -12.63 -18.28
C LYS A 26 0.04 -14.15 -18.28
N PHE A 27 -0.08 -14.74 -17.09
CA PHE A 27 -0.31 -16.16 -16.95
C PHE A 27 -1.79 -16.46 -17.27
N ASN A 28 -2.05 -17.42 -18.18
CA ASN A 28 -3.40 -17.92 -18.42
C ASN A 28 -3.85 -18.81 -17.25
N MET A 29 -4.53 -18.19 -16.29
CA MET A 29 -5.16 -18.87 -15.17
C MET A 29 -6.64 -18.45 -15.10
N GLU A 30 -7.49 -19.30 -14.52
CA GLU A 30 -8.84 -18.86 -14.15
C GLU A 30 -8.75 -17.61 -13.28
N THR A 31 -9.40 -16.56 -13.72
CA THR A 31 -9.26 -15.23 -13.13
C THR A 31 -10.15 -15.11 -11.90
N VAL A 32 -9.66 -14.37 -10.91
CA VAL A 32 -10.39 -14.07 -9.68
C VAL A 32 -10.77 -12.60 -9.71
N ASP A 33 -11.88 -12.29 -10.35
CA ASP A 33 -12.30 -10.92 -10.71
C ASP A 33 -12.62 -10.03 -9.50
N PHE A 34 -12.85 -10.63 -8.31
CA PHE A 34 -13.11 -9.86 -7.10
C PHE A 34 -11.85 -9.28 -6.42
N LEU A 35 -10.63 -9.66 -6.84
CA LEU A 35 -9.39 -9.23 -6.18
C LEU A 35 -9.20 -7.70 -6.13
N PRO A 36 -9.52 -6.91 -7.18
CA PRO A 36 -9.45 -5.45 -7.08
C PRO A 36 -10.37 -4.87 -6.00
N PHE A 37 -11.57 -5.43 -5.85
CA PHE A 37 -12.51 -5.06 -4.79
C PHE A 37 -11.96 -5.41 -3.40
N LEU A 38 -11.44 -6.63 -3.23
CA LEU A 38 -10.79 -7.06 -2.00
C LEU A 38 -9.62 -6.15 -1.63
N ASN A 39 -8.79 -5.79 -2.61
CA ASN A 39 -7.66 -4.88 -2.42
C ASN A 39 -8.11 -3.49 -1.95
N ALA A 40 -9.23 -2.97 -2.47
CA ALA A 40 -9.82 -1.72 -2.02
C ALA A 40 -10.33 -1.82 -0.57
N ILE A 41 -10.98 -2.93 -0.18
CA ILE A 41 -11.41 -3.18 1.20
C ILE A 41 -10.21 -3.24 2.14
N ILE A 42 -9.15 -3.96 1.77
CA ILE A 42 -7.93 -4.05 2.59
C ILE A 42 -7.32 -2.66 2.79
N ASN A 43 -7.16 -1.88 1.73
CA ASN A 43 -6.63 -0.52 1.82
C ASN A 43 -7.50 0.39 2.71
N GLY A 44 -8.82 0.35 2.56
CA GLY A 44 -9.74 1.10 3.41
C GLY A 44 -9.64 0.68 4.88
N THR A 45 -9.52 -0.62 5.14
CA THR A 45 -9.33 -1.15 6.50
C THR A 45 -8.01 -0.69 7.09
N VAL A 46 -6.90 -0.75 6.33
CA VAL A 46 -5.60 -0.24 6.75
C VAL A 46 -5.67 1.24 7.08
N PHE A 47 -6.34 2.04 6.26
CA PHE A 47 -6.53 3.48 6.52
C PHE A 47 -7.15 3.74 7.89
N PHE A 48 -8.25 3.07 8.24
CA PHE A 48 -8.89 3.26 9.55
C PHE A 48 -8.04 2.70 10.70
N ILE A 49 -7.39 1.55 10.52
CA ILE A 49 -6.47 1.00 11.53
C ILE A 49 -5.35 1.99 11.84
N LEU A 50 -4.77 2.65 10.85
CA LEU A 50 -3.72 3.64 11.04
C LEU A 50 -4.21 4.86 11.82
N ILE A 51 -5.43 5.34 11.56
CA ILE A 51 -6.06 6.41 12.35
C ILE A 51 -6.20 5.97 13.82
N PHE A 52 -6.74 4.78 14.06
CA PHE A 52 -6.90 4.26 15.44
C PHE A 52 -5.55 4.02 16.12
N ALA A 53 -4.53 3.56 15.38
CA ALA A 53 -3.17 3.41 15.88
C ALA A 53 -2.58 4.77 16.32
N PHE A 54 -2.80 5.81 15.52
CA PHE A 54 -2.39 7.16 15.89
C PHE A 54 -3.13 7.68 17.12
N MET A 55 -4.43 7.50 17.17
CA MET A 55 -5.22 7.89 18.35
C MET A 55 -4.78 7.14 19.62
N ALA A 56 -4.46 5.85 19.50
CA ALA A 56 -3.98 5.04 20.61
C ALA A 56 -2.66 5.57 21.17
N ILE A 57 -1.68 5.87 20.32
CA ILE A 57 -0.39 6.39 20.78
C ILE A 57 -0.52 7.80 21.36
N LYS A 58 -1.40 8.65 20.84
CA LYS A 58 -1.69 9.97 21.40
C LYS A 58 -2.30 9.89 22.80
N LYS A 59 -3.05 8.82 23.11
CA LYS A 59 -3.63 8.52 24.43
C LYS A 59 -2.67 7.70 25.33
N GLY A 60 -1.40 7.54 24.95
CA GLY A 60 -0.40 6.77 25.73
C GLY A 60 -0.58 5.25 25.70
N LYS A 61 -1.55 4.71 24.93
CA LYS A 61 -1.85 3.28 24.85
C LYS A 61 -0.88 2.57 23.88
N ARG A 62 0.38 2.42 24.29
CA ARG A 62 1.49 1.91 23.45
C ARG A 62 1.24 0.49 22.95
N GLU A 63 0.74 -0.41 23.79
CA GLU A 63 0.47 -1.79 23.39
C GLU A 63 -0.67 -1.89 22.35
N LEU A 64 -1.71 -1.07 22.48
CA LEU A 64 -2.76 -1.00 21.49
C LEU A 64 -2.22 -0.46 20.15
N HIS A 65 -1.43 0.62 20.18
CA HIS A 65 -0.77 1.15 18.99
C HIS A 65 0.06 0.06 18.30
N LYS A 66 0.89 -0.67 19.05
CA LYS A 66 1.72 -1.75 18.52
C LYS A 66 0.87 -2.84 17.84
N LYS A 67 -0.19 -3.32 18.50
CA LYS A 67 -1.11 -4.33 17.92
C LYS A 67 -1.75 -3.84 16.63
N LEU A 68 -2.23 -2.59 16.58
CA LEU A 68 -2.84 -2.00 15.39
C LEU A 68 -1.82 -1.84 14.24
N ILE A 69 -0.57 -1.46 14.53
CA ILE A 69 0.47 -1.39 13.51
C ILE A 69 0.81 -2.79 12.96
N TYR A 70 0.87 -3.83 13.80
CA TYR A 70 1.05 -5.20 13.30
C TYR A 70 -0.11 -5.63 12.39
N ALA A 71 -1.36 -5.33 12.77
CA ALA A 71 -2.53 -5.61 11.94
C ALA A 71 -2.45 -4.87 10.58
N ALA A 72 -2.09 -3.58 10.58
CA ALA A 72 -1.90 -2.81 9.34
C ALA A 72 -0.80 -3.41 8.45
N LEU A 73 0.33 -3.81 9.03
CA LEU A 73 1.43 -4.46 8.29
C LEU A 73 0.99 -5.80 7.68
N SER A 74 0.31 -6.66 8.46
CA SER A 74 -0.18 -7.94 7.97
C SER A 74 -1.17 -7.78 6.81
N LEU A 75 -2.11 -6.84 6.92
CA LEU A 75 -3.04 -6.52 5.84
C LEU A 75 -2.33 -5.95 4.62
N SER A 76 -1.30 -5.12 4.79
CA SER A 76 -0.52 -4.58 3.68
C SER A 76 0.29 -5.66 2.95
N ILE A 77 0.77 -6.68 3.66
CA ILE A 77 1.40 -7.85 3.04
C ILE A 77 0.35 -8.65 2.24
N LEU A 78 -0.82 -8.90 2.82
CA LEU A 78 -1.92 -9.58 2.13
C LEU A 78 -2.35 -8.81 0.87
N PHE A 79 -2.50 -7.49 0.98
CA PHE A 79 -2.73 -6.61 -0.16
C PHE A 79 -1.68 -6.81 -1.26
N LEU A 80 -0.40 -6.77 -0.91
CA LEU A 80 0.69 -6.89 -1.87
C LEU A 80 0.66 -8.25 -2.60
N LEU A 81 0.42 -9.33 -1.89
CA LEU A 81 0.29 -10.67 -2.48
C LEU A 81 -0.90 -10.75 -3.45
N SER A 82 -2.07 -10.27 -3.02
CA SER A 82 -3.27 -10.19 -3.84
C SER A 82 -3.06 -9.30 -5.08
N TYR A 83 -2.43 -8.14 -4.91
CA TYR A 83 -2.10 -7.21 -5.98
C TYR A 83 -1.17 -7.83 -7.03
N VAL A 84 -0.08 -8.47 -6.57
CA VAL A 84 0.88 -9.16 -7.45
C VAL A 84 0.19 -10.27 -8.22
N PHE A 85 -0.62 -11.09 -7.55
CA PHE A 85 -1.36 -12.17 -8.19
C PHE A 85 -2.33 -11.63 -9.26
N HIS A 86 -3.13 -10.62 -8.93
CA HIS A 86 -4.05 -9.99 -9.88
C HIS A 86 -3.30 -9.46 -11.11
N HIS A 87 -2.22 -8.70 -10.93
CA HIS A 87 -1.47 -8.12 -12.05
C HIS A 87 -0.63 -9.13 -12.83
N ALA A 88 -0.37 -10.32 -12.27
CA ALA A 88 0.27 -11.41 -13.01
C ALA A 88 -0.71 -12.19 -13.91
N THR A 89 -2.01 -12.14 -13.61
CA THR A 89 -3.04 -12.95 -14.28
C THR A 89 -4.01 -12.13 -15.13
N HIS A 90 -4.13 -10.82 -14.90
CA HIS A 90 -5.11 -9.96 -15.60
C HIS A 90 -4.41 -8.84 -16.37
N ASP A 91 -4.97 -8.48 -17.51
CA ASP A 91 -4.57 -7.29 -18.23
C ASP A 91 -5.00 -6.01 -17.50
N SER A 92 -4.25 -4.95 -17.73
CA SER A 92 -4.57 -3.64 -17.14
C SER A 92 -5.80 -3.04 -17.82
N VAL A 93 -6.78 -2.62 -17.04
CA VAL A 93 -7.96 -1.93 -17.53
C VAL A 93 -7.64 -0.47 -17.77
N ALA A 94 -7.98 0.04 -18.95
CA ALA A 94 -7.83 1.45 -19.27
C ALA A 94 -9.00 2.27 -18.71
N PHE A 95 -8.71 3.43 -18.12
CA PHE A 95 -9.74 4.36 -17.69
C PHE A 95 -10.42 5.01 -18.90
N ALA A 96 -11.69 4.71 -19.13
CA ALA A 96 -12.46 5.19 -20.29
C ALA A 96 -13.23 6.50 -20.03
N GLY A 97 -13.13 7.10 -18.84
CA GLY A 97 -13.71 8.41 -18.54
C GLY A 97 -13.07 9.55 -19.34
N ALA A 98 -13.79 10.66 -19.49
CA ALA A 98 -13.38 11.83 -20.27
C ALA A 98 -13.32 13.11 -19.44
N GLY A 99 -12.81 14.19 -20.02
CA GLY A 99 -12.78 15.51 -19.40
C GLY A 99 -11.94 15.58 -18.11
N LEU A 100 -12.37 16.41 -17.18
CA LEU A 100 -11.65 16.67 -15.92
C LEU A 100 -11.47 15.41 -15.07
N VAL A 101 -12.43 14.50 -15.09
CA VAL A 101 -12.39 13.25 -14.30
C VAL A 101 -11.22 12.36 -14.74
N LYS A 102 -10.89 12.34 -16.05
CA LYS A 102 -9.73 11.61 -16.58
C LYS A 102 -8.42 12.17 -16.02
N TYR A 103 -8.25 13.48 -16.00
CA TYR A 103 -7.06 14.11 -15.45
C TYR A 103 -6.93 13.87 -13.94
N LEU A 104 -8.04 13.95 -13.20
CA LEU A 104 -8.06 13.67 -11.77
C LEU A 104 -7.67 12.21 -11.48
N TYR A 105 -8.24 11.25 -12.24
CA TYR A 105 -7.89 9.84 -12.11
C TYR A 105 -6.38 9.61 -12.27
N TYR A 106 -5.80 10.09 -13.37
CA TYR A 106 -4.37 9.89 -13.61
C TYR A 106 -3.49 10.62 -12.61
N PHE A 107 -3.89 11.81 -12.14
CA PHE A 107 -3.18 12.51 -11.07
C PHE A 107 -3.15 11.67 -9.80
N VAL A 108 -4.30 11.17 -9.35
CA VAL A 108 -4.39 10.33 -8.14
C VAL A 108 -3.62 9.03 -8.33
N LEU A 109 -3.76 8.38 -9.49
CA LEU A 109 -3.06 7.13 -9.81
C LEU A 109 -1.53 7.30 -9.79
N ILE A 110 -1.00 8.32 -10.46
CA ILE A 110 0.45 8.55 -10.56
C ILE A 110 1.02 8.87 -9.18
N THR A 111 0.37 9.77 -8.43
CA THR A 111 0.83 10.10 -7.06
C THR A 111 0.74 8.90 -6.13
N HIS A 112 -0.32 8.09 -6.25
CA HIS A 112 -0.46 6.83 -5.51
C HIS A 112 0.69 5.87 -5.80
N ILE A 113 1.00 5.60 -7.06
CA ILE A 113 2.06 4.66 -7.47
C ILE A 113 3.43 5.12 -6.94
N ILE A 114 3.76 6.41 -7.14
CA ILE A 114 5.04 6.97 -6.68
C ILE A 114 5.15 6.84 -5.16
N LEU A 115 4.12 7.25 -4.43
CA LEU A 115 4.15 7.20 -2.97
C LEU A 115 4.03 5.78 -2.41
N ALA A 116 3.38 4.86 -3.12
CA ALA A 116 3.37 3.43 -2.79
C ALA A 116 4.77 2.81 -2.86
N ALA A 117 5.60 3.22 -3.81
CA ALA A 117 7.00 2.79 -3.87
C ALA A 117 7.83 3.39 -2.71
N ILE A 118 7.60 4.65 -2.37
CA ILE A 118 8.31 5.37 -1.29
C ILE A 118 7.90 4.87 0.09
N ILE A 119 6.63 4.53 0.30
CA ILE A 119 6.15 4.15 1.64
C ILE A 119 6.74 2.82 2.13
N VAL A 120 7.07 1.89 1.24
CA VAL A 120 7.65 0.59 1.60
C VAL A 120 8.92 0.75 2.44
N PRO A 121 10.00 1.41 1.96
CA PRO A 121 11.19 1.62 2.76
C PRO A 121 10.90 2.43 4.03
N MET A 122 10.03 3.42 3.97
CA MET A 122 9.72 4.25 5.14
C MET A 122 9.07 3.45 6.26
N VAL A 123 8.11 2.57 5.92
CA VAL A 123 7.46 1.68 6.90
C VAL A 123 8.47 0.71 7.50
N LEU A 124 9.32 0.08 6.67
CA LEU A 124 10.35 -0.86 7.14
C LEU A 124 11.36 -0.19 8.08
N ILE A 125 11.81 1.03 7.75
CA ILE A 125 12.72 1.79 8.61
C ILE A 125 12.03 2.18 9.91
N THR A 126 10.80 2.71 9.84
CA THR A 126 10.02 3.13 11.00
C THR A 126 9.77 1.95 11.94
N PHE A 127 9.39 0.79 11.40
CA PHE A 127 9.20 -0.45 12.14
C PHE A 127 10.51 -0.94 12.77
N SER A 128 11.61 -0.98 12.02
CA SER A 128 12.93 -1.38 12.52
C SER A 128 13.40 -0.52 13.69
N ARG A 129 13.14 0.79 13.65
CA ARG A 129 13.47 1.70 14.77
C ARG A 129 12.64 1.40 16.01
N ALA A 130 11.35 1.13 15.84
CA ALA A 130 10.48 0.73 16.95
C ALA A 130 10.92 -0.60 17.59
N SER A 131 11.26 -1.61 16.76
CA SER A 131 11.71 -2.92 17.22
C SER A 131 13.04 -2.89 17.97
N LYS A 132 13.86 -1.86 17.74
CA LYS A 132 15.12 -1.61 18.46
C LYS A 132 14.95 -0.67 19.65
N GLU A 133 13.71 -0.32 20.00
CA GLU A 133 13.39 0.62 21.07
C GLU A 133 13.99 2.03 20.85
N GLU A 134 14.40 2.37 19.62
CA GLU A 134 14.90 3.67 19.23
C GLU A 134 13.74 4.68 19.08
N PHE A 135 12.97 4.89 20.14
CA PHE A 135 11.69 5.63 20.07
C PHE A 135 11.83 7.09 19.63
N LYS A 136 12.97 7.73 19.87
CA LYS A 136 13.22 9.12 19.44
C LYS A 136 13.29 9.20 17.91
N THR A 137 14.07 8.32 17.28
CA THR A 137 14.22 8.25 15.81
C THR A 137 12.99 7.67 15.16
N HIS A 138 12.34 6.64 15.77
CA HIS A 138 11.05 6.15 15.34
C HIS A 138 10.02 7.26 15.22
N LYS A 139 9.83 8.07 16.27
CA LYS A 139 8.88 9.18 16.27
C LYS A 139 9.17 10.23 15.19
N SER A 140 10.45 10.51 14.92
CA SER A 140 10.85 11.46 13.88
C SER A 140 10.43 10.98 12.50
N ILE A 141 10.72 9.72 12.15
CA ILE A 141 10.37 9.14 10.85
C ILE A 141 8.86 8.91 10.73
N ALA A 142 8.20 8.43 11.81
CA ALA A 142 6.77 8.15 11.83
C ALA A 142 5.90 9.38 11.50
N ARG A 143 6.38 10.59 11.78
CA ARG A 143 5.69 11.84 11.42
C ARG A 143 5.50 12.02 9.91
N LEU A 144 6.39 11.45 9.09
CA LEU A 144 6.28 11.43 7.64
C LEU A 144 5.64 10.13 7.14
N THR A 145 6.03 9.00 7.73
CA THR A 145 5.53 7.69 7.32
C THR A 145 4.01 7.59 7.47
N LEU A 146 3.45 8.06 8.59
CA LEU A 146 2.01 7.92 8.84
C LEU A 146 1.14 8.69 7.84
N PRO A 147 1.36 9.99 7.57
CA PRO A 147 0.58 10.70 6.56
C PRO A 147 0.70 10.11 5.17
N LEU A 148 1.90 9.67 4.78
CA LEU A 148 2.12 9.03 3.47
C LEU A 148 1.40 7.68 3.39
N TRP A 149 1.43 6.87 4.45
CA TRP A 149 0.73 5.59 4.47
C TRP A 149 -0.79 5.78 4.44
N LEU A 150 -1.32 6.74 5.19
CA LEU A 150 -2.73 7.13 5.10
C LEU A 150 -3.12 7.57 3.69
N TYR A 151 -2.30 8.41 3.06
CA TYR A 151 -2.54 8.86 1.68
C TYR A 151 -2.58 7.68 0.70
N VAL A 152 -1.57 6.79 0.74
CA VAL A 152 -1.51 5.62 -0.15
C VAL A 152 -2.72 4.70 0.08
N SER A 153 -3.06 4.42 1.34
CA SER A 153 -4.22 3.57 1.65
C SER A 153 -5.54 4.18 1.18
N LEU A 154 -5.75 5.48 1.37
CA LEU A 154 -6.95 6.18 0.91
C LEU A 154 -7.03 6.25 -0.62
N THR A 155 -5.93 6.65 -1.26
CA THR A 155 -5.91 6.80 -2.72
C THR A 155 -6.01 5.46 -3.44
N GLY A 156 -5.56 4.36 -2.84
CA GLY A 156 -5.82 3.01 -3.37
C GLY A 156 -7.32 2.69 -3.47
N VAL A 157 -8.11 3.08 -2.47
CA VAL A 157 -9.58 2.98 -2.52
C VAL A 157 -10.16 3.89 -3.61
N ILE A 158 -9.71 5.15 -3.67
CA ILE A 158 -10.21 6.13 -4.65
C ILE A 158 -9.92 5.65 -6.08
N VAL A 159 -8.70 5.18 -6.36
CA VAL A 159 -8.33 4.63 -7.68
C VAL A 159 -9.25 3.48 -8.05
N TYR A 160 -9.50 2.53 -7.12
CA TYR A 160 -10.42 1.43 -7.37
C TYR A 160 -11.84 1.94 -7.68
N LEU A 161 -12.40 2.82 -6.88
CA LEU A 161 -13.76 3.36 -7.09
C LEU A 161 -13.89 4.09 -8.44
N MET A 162 -12.84 4.75 -8.90
CA MET A 162 -12.84 5.45 -10.19
C MET A 162 -12.72 4.50 -11.38
N ILE A 163 -11.95 3.39 -11.26
CA ILE A 163 -11.73 2.45 -12.36
C ILE A 163 -12.78 1.33 -12.40
N SER A 164 -13.41 0.99 -11.26
CA SER A 164 -14.31 -0.15 -11.14
C SER A 164 -15.46 -0.18 -12.15
N PRO A 165 -16.06 0.96 -12.61
CA PRO A 165 -17.09 0.95 -13.62
C PRO A 165 -16.63 0.46 -15.02
N TYR A 166 -15.33 0.37 -15.23
CA TYR A 166 -14.72 -0.01 -16.51
C TYR A 166 -14.16 -1.43 -16.53
N TYR A 167 -14.29 -2.18 -15.42
CA TYR A 167 -13.93 -3.60 -15.40
C TYR A 167 -14.92 -4.40 -16.27
N PRO A 168 -14.43 -5.36 -17.06
CA PRO A 168 -15.26 -6.21 -17.91
C PRO A 168 -15.87 -7.38 -17.09
N TYR A 169 -16.76 -7.09 -16.16
CA TYR A 169 -17.50 -8.13 -15.45
C TYR A 169 -18.76 -8.55 -16.23
#